data_673041dff63a73911712212535d9dc0d
#
_entry.id   673041dff63a73911712212535d9dc0d
#
_cell.length_a   1.000
_cell.length_b   1.000
_cell.length_c   1.000
_cell.angle_alpha   90.00
_cell.angle_beta   90.00
_cell.angle_gamma   90.00
#
_symmetry.space_group_name_H-M   'P 1'
#
loop_
_entity.id
_entity.type
_entity.pdbx_description
1 polymer ?
#
loop_
_entity_poly.entity_id
_entity_poly.type
_entity_poly.pdbx_seq_one_letter_code
_entity_poly.pdbx_strand_id
1 'polypeptide(L)'
;MSKEKFERKKPHVNVGTIGHVDHGKTTLTAALTVTQAKKFGGDSKGYDQIDAAPEEKARGITISTSHVEYESENRHYAHVDCPGHADYVKNMITGAAQMDGAILVVSAADGPMPQTREHILLARQVGVPYIVVFMNKADMVDDPELLELVEMEVRDLLSMYDFPGDDTPIIIGSALKALEGDTSDIGTPAIDKLVAALDSYIPEPERAIDGAFLMPIEDVFSISGRGTVVTGRIERGIVKVGEEVEIVGIRDTAKTTVTGVEMFRKLLDQGQAGDNVGVLLRGTKRDDVERGQVLCKAGSIKPHTKFEAEVYVLSKDEGGRHTPFFNGYRPQFYFRTTDVTGACDLPEGIEMVMPGDNVNMKVSLIAPIAMEEGLRFAIREGGRTVGAGVVAKVIE
;
A
#
# COMPACT_ATOMS: atom_id res chain seq x y z
N MET A 1 -30.10 -2.63 14.16
CA MET A 1 -29.82 -3.88 13.42
C MET A 1 -28.47 -4.40 13.91
N SER A 2 -28.39 -5.69 14.26
CA SER A 2 -27.10 -6.33 14.60
C SER A 2 -26.27 -6.42 13.32
N LYS A 3 -24.99 -6.00 13.39
CA LYS A 3 -24.07 -6.19 12.26
C LYS A 3 -23.85 -7.69 12.04
N GLU A 4 -23.71 -8.07 10.78
CA GLU A 4 -23.36 -9.44 10.39
C GLU A 4 -21.95 -9.80 10.88
N LYS A 5 -21.71 -11.08 11.14
CA LYS A 5 -20.38 -11.62 11.40
C LYS A 5 -19.69 -11.92 10.08
N PHE A 6 -18.40 -11.63 10.01
CA PHE A 6 -17.55 -12.04 8.89
C PHE A 6 -17.24 -13.54 9.01
N GLU A 7 -17.49 -14.29 7.96
CA GLU A 7 -17.14 -15.71 7.88
C GLU A 7 -15.96 -15.91 6.94
N ARG A 8 -14.90 -16.54 7.45
CA ARG A 8 -13.69 -16.87 6.65
C ARG A 8 -13.92 -18.16 5.86
N LYS A 9 -14.52 -18.03 4.67
CA LYS A 9 -14.83 -19.18 3.80
C LYS A 9 -13.75 -19.46 2.77
N LYS A 10 -12.96 -18.44 2.38
CA LYS A 10 -11.92 -18.50 1.34
C LYS A 10 -10.62 -17.89 1.85
N PRO A 11 -9.46 -18.28 1.30
CA PRO A 11 -8.21 -17.61 1.57
C PRO A 11 -8.31 -16.11 1.29
N HIS A 12 -7.72 -15.30 2.17
CA HIS A 12 -7.75 -13.84 2.08
C HIS A 12 -6.45 -13.31 1.49
N VAL A 13 -6.55 -12.47 0.45
CA VAL A 13 -5.43 -11.87 -0.25
C VAL A 13 -5.65 -10.36 -0.36
N ASN A 14 -4.62 -9.58 -0.04
CA ASN A 14 -4.65 -8.13 -0.18
C ASN A 14 -3.99 -7.73 -1.51
N VAL A 15 -4.75 -7.06 -2.35
CA VAL A 15 -4.26 -6.49 -3.61
C VAL A 15 -4.56 -5.00 -3.66
N GLY A 16 -4.06 -4.32 -4.67
CA GLY A 16 -4.44 -2.94 -4.89
C GLY A 16 -3.95 -2.42 -6.22
N THR A 17 -4.49 -1.30 -6.64
CA THR A 17 -4.15 -0.62 -7.89
C THR A 17 -3.08 0.44 -7.66
N ILE A 18 -2.04 0.40 -8.47
CA ILE A 18 -0.95 1.38 -8.55
C ILE A 18 -0.77 1.82 -10.00
N GLY A 19 -0.12 2.95 -10.22
CA GLY A 19 0.16 3.48 -11.56
C GLY A 19 -0.10 4.98 -11.68
N HIS A 20 0.12 5.52 -12.85
CA HIS A 20 0.03 6.95 -13.14
C HIS A 20 -1.39 7.51 -12.91
N VAL A 21 -1.49 8.81 -12.63
CA VAL A 21 -2.77 9.53 -12.62
C VAL A 21 -3.46 9.40 -13.99
N ASP A 22 -4.78 9.36 -14.01
CA ASP A 22 -5.61 9.24 -15.22
C ASP A 22 -5.46 7.93 -16.03
N HIS A 23 -4.67 6.95 -15.58
CA HIS A 23 -4.60 5.63 -16.24
C HIS A 23 -5.81 4.72 -15.92
N GLY A 24 -6.73 5.14 -15.05
CA GLY A 24 -7.99 4.46 -14.80
C GLY A 24 -7.96 3.44 -13.66
N LYS A 25 -7.14 3.65 -12.63
CA LYS A 25 -7.06 2.77 -11.44
C LYS A 25 -8.40 2.62 -10.73
N THR A 26 -9.04 3.74 -10.38
CA THR A 26 -10.34 3.76 -9.71
C THR A 26 -11.44 3.19 -10.57
N THR A 27 -11.40 3.45 -11.89
CA THR A 27 -12.33 2.84 -12.85
C THR A 27 -12.19 1.31 -12.89
N LEU A 28 -10.94 0.81 -12.87
CA LEU A 28 -10.68 -0.63 -12.79
C LEU A 28 -11.15 -1.23 -11.48
N THR A 29 -10.89 -0.54 -10.36
CA THR A 29 -11.37 -0.96 -9.03
C THR A 29 -12.89 -1.08 -9.00
N ALA A 30 -13.61 -0.10 -9.58
CA ALA A 30 -15.05 -0.17 -9.72
C ALA A 30 -15.49 -1.34 -10.62
N ALA A 31 -14.84 -1.55 -11.77
CA ALA A 31 -15.14 -2.66 -12.68
C ALA A 31 -14.95 -4.03 -12.01
N LEU A 32 -13.90 -4.21 -11.20
CA LEU A 32 -13.64 -5.42 -10.41
C LEU A 32 -14.79 -5.68 -9.43
N THR A 33 -15.19 -4.69 -8.62
CA THR A 33 -16.26 -4.87 -7.64
C THR A 33 -17.60 -5.19 -8.31
N VAL A 34 -17.96 -4.46 -9.36
CA VAL A 34 -19.22 -4.67 -10.07
C VAL A 34 -19.28 -6.03 -10.78
N THR A 35 -18.20 -6.41 -11.47
CA THR A 35 -18.16 -7.67 -12.24
C THR A 35 -18.17 -8.87 -11.29
N GLN A 36 -17.37 -8.85 -10.22
CA GLN A 36 -17.30 -9.96 -9.27
C GLN A 36 -18.56 -10.06 -8.40
N ALA A 37 -19.18 -8.93 -7.99
CA ALA A 37 -20.44 -8.95 -7.25
C ALA A 37 -21.57 -9.60 -8.05
N LYS A 38 -21.62 -9.43 -9.37
CA LYS A 38 -22.60 -10.10 -10.24
C LYS A 38 -22.46 -11.61 -10.25
N LYS A 39 -21.24 -12.14 -10.07
CA LYS A 39 -20.94 -13.58 -10.13
C LYS A 39 -20.99 -14.28 -8.80
N PHE A 40 -20.43 -13.63 -7.77
CA PHE A 40 -20.18 -14.25 -6.46
C PHE A 40 -20.95 -13.58 -5.32
N GLY A 41 -21.70 -12.52 -5.64
CA GLY A 41 -22.38 -11.71 -4.62
C GLY A 41 -21.45 -10.71 -3.95
N GLY A 42 -21.95 -10.02 -2.95
CA GLY A 42 -21.24 -8.97 -2.21
C GLY A 42 -21.66 -7.57 -2.67
N ASP A 43 -21.07 -6.57 -2.02
CA ASP A 43 -21.34 -5.17 -2.34
C ASP A 43 -20.57 -4.73 -3.59
N SER A 44 -21.26 -4.07 -4.51
CA SER A 44 -20.62 -3.40 -5.62
C SER A 44 -20.46 -1.92 -5.33
N LYS A 45 -19.30 -1.35 -5.67
CA LYS A 45 -19.05 0.09 -5.56
C LYS A 45 -18.76 0.67 -6.93
N GLY A 46 -19.55 1.68 -7.31
CA GLY A 46 -19.27 2.49 -8.50
C GLY A 46 -18.14 3.49 -8.24
N TYR A 47 -17.67 4.13 -9.32
CA TYR A 47 -16.59 5.13 -9.27
C TYR A 47 -16.84 6.21 -8.19
N ASP A 48 -18.03 6.83 -8.19
CA ASP A 48 -18.40 7.91 -7.25
C ASP A 48 -18.48 7.48 -5.78
N GLN A 49 -18.49 6.18 -5.53
CA GLN A 49 -18.53 5.61 -4.18
C GLN A 49 -17.12 5.26 -3.67
N ILE A 50 -16.16 5.09 -4.57
CA ILE A 50 -14.75 4.87 -4.27
C ILE A 50 -14.10 6.21 -4.00
N ASP A 51 -14.12 7.14 -4.95
CA ASP A 51 -13.69 8.53 -4.80
C ASP A 51 -14.84 9.37 -4.22
N ALA A 52 -15.13 9.17 -2.95
CA ALA A 52 -16.33 9.71 -2.31
C ALA A 52 -16.15 11.12 -1.74
N ALA A 53 -14.91 11.53 -1.44
CA ALA A 53 -14.61 12.81 -0.82
C ALA A 53 -14.95 13.99 -1.77
N PRO A 54 -15.48 15.11 -1.23
CA PRO A 54 -15.82 16.26 -2.07
C PRO A 54 -14.63 16.82 -2.86
N GLU A 55 -13.42 16.76 -2.32
CA GLU A 55 -12.20 17.23 -2.96
C GLU A 55 -11.78 16.30 -4.10
N GLU A 56 -11.91 14.97 -3.93
CA GLU A 56 -11.66 13.97 -4.97
C GLU A 56 -12.60 14.18 -6.16
N LYS A 57 -13.89 14.36 -5.88
CA LYS A 57 -14.92 14.63 -6.91
C LYS A 57 -14.68 15.95 -7.64
N ALA A 58 -14.26 16.99 -6.93
CA ALA A 58 -14.01 18.30 -7.51
C ALA A 58 -12.77 18.31 -8.43
N ARG A 59 -11.75 17.52 -8.09
CA ARG A 59 -10.49 17.43 -8.84
C ARG A 59 -10.46 16.29 -9.87
N GLY A 60 -11.36 15.32 -9.75
CA GLY A 60 -11.38 14.10 -10.57
C GLY A 60 -10.18 13.18 -10.35
N ILE A 61 -9.55 13.23 -9.17
CA ILE A 61 -8.37 12.43 -8.81
C ILE A 61 -8.54 11.81 -7.42
N THR A 62 -8.02 10.60 -7.25
CA THR A 62 -7.95 9.93 -5.95
C THR A 62 -6.89 10.60 -5.08
N ILE A 63 -7.25 10.97 -3.86
CA ILE A 63 -6.39 11.60 -2.86
C ILE A 63 -6.05 10.62 -1.75
N SER A 64 -7.06 9.97 -1.18
CA SER A 64 -6.92 9.01 -0.10
C SER A 64 -7.04 7.58 -0.61
N THR A 65 -6.43 6.64 0.09
CA THR A 65 -6.65 5.21 -0.20
C THR A 65 -8.10 4.83 0.08
N SER A 66 -8.70 4.07 -0.81
CA SER A 66 -10.04 3.52 -0.64
C SER A 66 -9.98 2.00 -0.57
N HIS A 67 -10.71 1.42 0.37
CA HIS A 67 -10.76 -0.03 0.56
C HIS A 67 -12.08 -0.60 0.05
N VAL A 68 -11.98 -1.62 -0.79
CA VAL A 68 -13.12 -2.40 -1.29
C VAL A 68 -12.85 -3.88 -1.12
N GLU A 69 -13.90 -4.70 -1.20
CA GLU A 69 -13.78 -6.15 -1.19
C GLU A 69 -14.50 -6.75 -2.39
N TYR A 70 -14.02 -7.88 -2.88
CA TYR A 70 -14.69 -8.74 -3.85
C TYR A 70 -14.18 -10.17 -3.73
N GLU A 71 -14.90 -11.10 -4.32
CA GLU A 71 -14.53 -12.51 -4.33
C GLU A 71 -14.24 -12.99 -5.75
N SER A 72 -13.32 -13.94 -5.86
CA SER A 72 -13.22 -14.86 -6.99
C SER A 72 -13.86 -16.20 -6.61
N GLU A 73 -13.81 -17.18 -7.51
CA GLU A 73 -14.22 -18.55 -7.18
C GLU A 73 -13.42 -19.09 -5.98
N ASN A 74 -12.11 -18.77 -5.90
CA ASN A 74 -11.17 -19.39 -4.97
C ASN A 74 -10.78 -18.51 -3.79
N ARG A 75 -10.91 -17.17 -3.87
CA ARG A 75 -10.33 -16.23 -2.93
C ARG A 75 -11.27 -15.09 -2.56
N HIS A 76 -11.02 -14.53 -1.38
CA HIS A 76 -11.55 -13.25 -0.94
C HIS A 76 -10.47 -12.20 -1.05
N TYR A 77 -10.72 -11.13 -1.80
CA TYR A 77 -9.80 -10.02 -2.00
C TYR A 77 -10.21 -8.79 -1.19
N ALA A 78 -9.27 -8.26 -0.41
CA ALA A 78 -9.29 -6.87 0.02
C ALA A 78 -8.49 -6.07 -0.98
N HIS A 79 -9.06 -5.00 -1.51
CA HIS A 79 -8.45 -4.19 -2.55
C HIS A 79 -8.29 -2.74 -2.10
N VAL A 80 -7.08 -2.23 -2.22
CA VAL A 80 -6.73 -0.84 -1.91
C VAL A 80 -6.59 -0.07 -3.21
N ASP A 81 -7.45 0.91 -3.43
CA ASP A 81 -7.28 1.86 -4.53
C ASP A 81 -6.33 2.98 -4.11
N CYS A 82 -5.17 3.09 -4.76
CA CYS A 82 -4.13 4.04 -4.42
C CYS A 82 -4.17 5.30 -5.31
N PRO A 83 -3.87 6.48 -4.75
CA PRO A 83 -3.74 7.69 -5.55
C PRO A 83 -2.59 7.57 -6.55
N GLY A 84 -2.76 8.20 -7.72
CA GLY A 84 -1.74 8.22 -8.78
C GLY A 84 -0.92 9.50 -8.84
N HIS A 85 -1.40 10.58 -8.23
CA HIS A 85 -0.76 11.89 -8.32
C HIS A 85 0.45 11.99 -7.37
N ALA A 86 1.51 12.64 -7.84
CA ALA A 86 2.78 12.80 -7.11
C ALA A 86 2.63 13.44 -5.72
N ASP A 87 1.67 14.36 -5.54
CA ASP A 87 1.43 15.03 -4.26
C ASP A 87 0.91 14.08 -3.17
N TYR A 88 0.34 12.93 -3.55
CA TYR A 88 -0.27 11.97 -2.63
C TYR A 88 0.53 10.66 -2.49
N VAL A 89 1.80 10.68 -2.86
CA VAL A 89 2.70 9.50 -2.80
C VAL A 89 2.74 8.88 -1.40
N LYS A 90 2.62 9.67 -0.33
CA LYS A 90 2.54 9.14 1.04
C LYS A 90 1.37 8.14 1.19
N ASN A 91 0.21 8.48 0.66
CA ASN A 91 -0.95 7.60 0.69
C ASN A 91 -0.76 6.37 -0.21
N MET A 92 -0.11 6.53 -1.36
CA MET A 92 0.30 5.42 -2.22
C MET A 92 1.24 4.45 -1.50
N ILE A 93 2.29 4.94 -0.84
CA ILE A 93 3.23 4.11 -0.06
C ILE A 93 2.50 3.34 1.04
N THR A 94 1.61 4.02 1.77
CA THR A 94 0.81 3.38 2.83
C THR A 94 -0.08 2.27 2.28
N GLY A 95 -0.74 2.51 1.15
CA GLY A 95 -1.58 1.50 0.49
C GLY A 95 -0.75 0.33 -0.03
N ALA A 96 0.34 0.61 -0.73
CA ALA A 96 1.22 -0.43 -1.29
C ALA A 96 1.83 -1.33 -0.20
N ALA A 97 2.20 -0.79 0.95
CA ALA A 97 2.72 -1.58 2.07
C ALA A 97 1.73 -2.63 2.62
N GLN A 98 0.46 -2.52 2.27
CA GLN A 98 -0.59 -3.46 2.68
C GLN A 98 -0.81 -4.61 1.68
N MET A 99 -0.20 -4.57 0.51
CA MET A 99 -0.49 -5.49 -0.59
C MET A 99 0.34 -6.78 -0.53
N ASP A 100 -0.31 -7.90 -0.79
CA ASP A 100 0.32 -9.19 -1.09
C ASP A 100 0.70 -9.28 -2.58
N GLY A 101 0.05 -8.46 -3.41
CA GLY A 101 0.33 -8.24 -4.81
C GLY A 101 -0.30 -6.96 -5.31
N ALA A 102 0.32 -6.30 -6.29
CA ALA A 102 -0.19 -5.07 -6.88
C ALA A 102 -0.70 -5.29 -8.30
N ILE A 103 -1.72 -4.52 -8.68
CA ILE A 103 -2.19 -4.41 -10.06
C ILE A 103 -1.63 -3.09 -10.60
N LEU A 104 -0.65 -3.18 -11.48
CA LEU A 104 -0.12 -2.02 -12.18
C LEU A 104 -1.04 -1.66 -13.35
N VAL A 105 -1.63 -0.48 -13.29
CA VAL A 105 -2.53 0.02 -14.35
C VAL A 105 -1.75 0.98 -15.24
N VAL A 106 -1.64 0.62 -16.53
CA VAL A 106 -0.97 1.41 -17.55
C VAL A 106 -1.95 1.66 -18.69
N SER A 107 -2.06 2.91 -19.14
CA SER A 107 -2.86 3.23 -20.32
C SER A 107 -2.19 2.66 -21.57
N ALA A 108 -2.94 1.91 -22.39
CA ALA A 108 -2.45 1.39 -23.66
C ALA A 108 -2.15 2.51 -24.69
N ALA A 109 -2.83 3.65 -24.53
CA ALA A 109 -2.65 4.80 -25.41
C ALA A 109 -1.42 5.66 -25.04
N ASP A 110 -1.11 5.75 -23.74
CA ASP A 110 -0.06 6.66 -23.24
C ASP A 110 1.24 5.92 -22.93
N GLY A 111 1.18 4.60 -22.65
CA GLY A 111 2.32 3.82 -22.18
C GLY A 111 2.75 4.16 -20.75
N PRO A 112 3.92 3.67 -20.31
CA PRO A 112 4.49 4.00 -19.01
C PRO A 112 4.81 5.47 -18.85
N MET A 113 4.31 6.09 -17.80
CA MET A 113 4.47 7.51 -17.47
C MET A 113 5.35 7.68 -16.21
N PRO A 114 5.78 8.89 -15.81
CA PRO A 114 6.69 9.08 -14.69
C PRO A 114 6.24 8.44 -13.38
N GLN A 115 4.95 8.56 -12.99
CA GLN A 115 4.46 7.92 -11.78
C GLN A 115 4.37 6.39 -11.92
N THR A 116 4.26 5.85 -13.12
CA THR A 116 4.35 4.40 -13.34
C THR A 116 5.68 3.87 -12.83
N ARG A 117 6.79 4.52 -13.21
CA ARG A 117 8.15 4.17 -12.75
C ARG A 117 8.28 4.31 -11.24
N GLU A 118 7.84 5.45 -10.70
CA GLU A 118 7.91 5.72 -9.26
C GLU A 118 7.09 4.70 -8.45
N HIS A 119 5.90 4.34 -8.91
CA HIS A 119 5.06 3.38 -8.21
C HIS A 119 5.63 1.95 -8.21
N ILE A 120 6.27 1.51 -9.31
CA ILE A 120 6.96 0.22 -9.35
C ILE A 120 8.14 0.22 -8.37
N LEU A 121 8.95 1.27 -8.39
CA LEU A 121 10.07 1.46 -7.47
C LEU A 121 9.60 1.42 -6.01
N LEU A 122 8.59 2.20 -5.66
CA LEU A 122 8.06 2.26 -4.30
C LEU A 122 7.42 0.95 -3.86
N ALA A 123 6.69 0.27 -4.75
CA ALA A 123 6.16 -1.06 -4.48
C ALA A 123 7.27 -2.04 -4.12
N ARG A 124 8.39 -2.02 -4.86
CA ARG A 124 9.58 -2.83 -4.56
C ARG A 124 10.14 -2.48 -3.18
N GLN A 125 10.26 -1.19 -2.85
CA GLN A 125 10.84 -0.71 -1.59
C GLN A 125 10.00 -1.09 -0.37
N VAL A 126 8.68 -1.00 -0.47
CA VAL A 126 7.78 -1.41 0.64
C VAL A 126 7.56 -2.91 0.72
N GLY A 127 8.14 -3.68 -0.22
CA GLY A 127 8.15 -5.14 -0.19
C GLY A 127 6.94 -5.80 -0.82
N VAL A 128 6.25 -5.15 -1.76
CA VAL A 128 5.22 -5.82 -2.59
C VAL A 128 5.89 -6.94 -3.39
N PRO A 129 5.49 -8.21 -3.18
CA PRO A 129 6.24 -9.32 -3.76
C PRO A 129 5.88 -9.63 -5.21
N TYR A 130 4.66 -9.30 -5.65
CA TYR A 130 4.12 -9.63 -6.97
C TYR A 130 3.43 -8.46 -7.61
N ILE A 131 3.60 -8.31 -8.93
CA ILE A 131 2.86 -7.34 -9.74
C ILE A 131 2.17 -8.10 -10.89
N VAL A 132 0.89 -7.80 -11.11
CA VAL A 132 0.13 -8.16 -12.30
C VAL A 132 -0.20 -6.87 -13.03
N VAL A 133 -0.14 -6.85 -14.36
CA VAL A 133 -0.37 -5.65 -15.15
C VAL A 133 -1.73 -5.69 -15.81
N PHE A 134 -2.47 -4.58 -15.72
CA PHE A 134 -3.66 -4.33 -16.52
C PHE A 134 -3.37 -3.17 -17.47
N MET A 135 -3.26 -3.47 -18.76
CA MET A 135 -3.08 -2.50 -19.84
C MET A 135 -4.46 -1.97 -20.22
N ASN A 136 -4.83 -0.85 -19.62
CA ASN A 136 -6.16 -0.24 -19.68
C ASN A 136 -6.35 0.67 -20.88
N LYS A 137 -7.58 1.07 -21.14
CA LYS A 137 -7.96 1.96 -22.26
C LYS A 137 -7.64 1.35 -23.64
N ALA A 138 -7.69 0.04 -23.76
CA ALA A 138 -7.46 -0.65 -25.03
C ALA A 138 -8.49 -0.29 -26.11
N ASP A 139 -9.66 0.22 -25.72
CA ASP A 139 -10.70 0.76 -26.61
C ASP A 139 -10.27 2.04 -27.35
N MET A 140 -9.18 2.68 -26.93
CA MET A 140 -8.62 3.89 -27.57
C MET A 140 -7.49 3.58 -28.56
N VAL A 141 -7.14 2.30 -28.73
CA VAL A 141 -5.98 1.88 -29.55
C VAL A 141 -6.44 0.86 -30.58
N ASP A 142 -6.37 1.24 -31.85
CA ASP A 142 -6.74 0.36 -32.97
C ASP A 142 -5.54 -0.38 -33.56
N ASP A 143 -4.30 0.03 -33.21
CA ASP A 143 -3.08 -0.52 -33.75
C ASP A 143 -2.48 -1.60 -32.82
N PRO A 144 -2.47 -2.89 -33.24
CA PRO A 144 -1.87 -3.96 -32.46
C PRO A 144 -0.36 -3.78 -32.21
N GLU A 145 0.38 -3.14 -33.12
CA GLU A 145 1.83 -2.91 -32.95
C GLU A 145 2.10 -1.94 -31.78
N LEU A 146 1.20 -0.97 -31.57
CA LEU A 146 1.31 -0.07 -30.41
C LEU A 146 1.08 -0.79 -29.09
N LEU A 147 0.14 -1.74 -29.05
CA LEU A 147 -0.11 -2.56 -27.85
C LEU A 147 1.12 -3.42 -27.52
N GLU A 148 1.74 -4.04 -28.53
CA GLU A 148 2.97 -4.83 -28.34
C GLU A 148 4.13 -3.97 -27.84
N LEU A 149 4.28 -2.75 -28.38
CA LEU A 149 5.32 -1.82 -27.95
C LEU A 149 5.15 -1.42 -26.49
N VAL A 150 3.94 -1.05 -26.07
CA VAL A 150 3.64 -0.69 -24.67
C VAL A 150 3.88 -1.88 -23.75
N GLU A 151 3.50 -3.09 -24.16
CA GLU A 151 3.77 -4.31 -23.40
C GLU A 151 5.27 -4.51 -23.19
N MET A 152 6.09 -4.37 -24.22
CA MET A 152 7.56 -4.47 -24.13
C MET A 152 8.12 -3.44 -23.16
N GLU A 153 7.73 -2.18 -23.28
CA GLU A 153 8.18 -1.11 -22.38
C GLU A 153 7.84 -1.38 -20.91
N VAL A 154 6.66 -1.91 -20.65
CA VAL A 154 6.24 -2.29 -19.29
C VAL A 154 7.07 -3.45 -18.74
N ARG A 155 7.34 -4.48 -19.55
CA ARG A 155 8.20 -5.61 -19.16
C ARG A 155 9.62 -5.19 -18.86
N ASP A 156 10.20 -4.35 -19.69
CA ASP A 156 11.55 -3.79 -19.49
C ASP A 156 11.60 -2.97 -18.20
N LEU A 157 10.58 -2.16 -17.96
CA LEU A 157 10.48 -1.34 -16.75
C LEU A 157 10.36 -2.18 -15.48
N LEU A 158 9.56 -3.25 -15.50
CA LEU A 158 9.46 -4.18 -14.38
C LEU A 158 10.79 -4.87 -14.09
N SER A 159 11.48 -5.32 -15.14
CA SER A 159 12.79 -5.97 -15.03
C SER A 159 13.86 -5.03 -14.47
N MET A 160 13.80 -3.74 -14.82
CA MET A 160 14.71 -2.71 -14.27
C MET A 160 14.61 -2.59 -12.75
N TYR A 161 13.43 -2.84 -12.17
CA TYR A 161 13.17 -2.77 -10.72
C TYR A 161 13.08 -4.15 -10.04
N ASP A 162 13.75 -5.16 -10.60
CA ASP A 162 13.85 -6.51 -10.05
C ASP A 162 12.51 -7.27 -9.91
N PHE A 163 11.53 -6.94 -10.73
CA PHE A 163 10.37 -7.80 -10.94
C PHE A 163 10.56 -8.68 -12.17
N PRO A 164 9.99 -9.89 -12.22
CA PRO A 164 10.15 -10.82 -13.35
C PRO A 164 9.33 -10.35 -14.55
N GLY A 165 9.81 -9.33 -15.29
CA GLY A 165 9.07 -8.67 -16.37
C GLY A 165 8.60 -9.65 -17.46
N ASP A 166 9.41 -10.64 -17.84
CA ASP A 166 9.05 -11.63 -18.86
C ASP A 166 7.91 -12.55 -18.41
N ASP A 167 7.88 -12.92 -17.14
CA ASP A 167 6.89 -13.86 -16.57
C ASP A 167 5.65 -13.15 -16.01
N THR A 168 5.66 -11.83 -15.91
CA THR A 168 4.55 -11.05 -15.35
C THR A 168 3.32 -11.13 -16.25
N PRO A 169 2.14 -11.52 -15.72
CA PRO A 169 0.89 -11.50 -16.49
C PRO A 169 0.53 -10.07 -16.88
N ILE A 170 0.25 -9.86 -18.16
CA ILE A 170 -0.27 -8.59 -18.70
C ILE A 170 -1.61 -8.86 -19.35
N ILE A 171 -2.66 -8.24 -18.83
CA ILE A 171 -4.02 -8.33 -19.34
C ILE A 171 -4.35 -7.02 -20.06
N ILE A 172 -4.82 -7.13 -21.30
CA ILE A 172 -5.23 -6.00 -22.13
C ILE A 172 -6.75 -5.86 -22.03
N GLY A 173 -7.24 -4.65 -21.72
CA GLY A 173 -8.66 -4.43 -21.59
C GLY A 173 -9.04 -2.96 -21.44
N SER A 174 -10.35 -2.74 -21.23
CA SER A 174 -10.93 -1.44 -20.93
C SER A 174 -11.83 -1.56 -19.70
N ALA A 175 -11.41 -0.95 -18.61
CA ALA A 175 -12.19 -0.91 -17.37
C ALA A 175 -13.53 -0.18 -17.58
N LEU A 176 -13.55 0.87 -18.43
CA LEU A 176 -14.77 1.60 -18.74
C LEU A 176 -15.78 0.72 -19.49
N LYS A 177 -15.31 0.00 -20.51
CA LYS A 177 -16.16 -0.95 -21.28
C LYS A 177 -16.70 -2.06 -20.37
N ALA A 178 -15.89 -2.57 -19.46
CA ALA A 178 -16.34 -3.57 -18.49
C ALA A 178 -17.44 -3.02 -17.56
N LEU A 179 -17.33 -1.77 -17.09
CA LEU A 179 -18.36 -1.10 -16.29
C LEU A 179 -19.66 -0.90 -17.06
N GLU A 180 -19.57 -0.59 -18.36
CA GLU A 180 -20.72 -0.48 -19.26
C GLU A 180 -21.39 -1.84 -19.57
N GLY A 181 -20.77 -2.94 -19.13
CA GLY A 181 -21.26 -4.30 -19.36
C GLY A 181 -20.94 -4.88 -20.73
N ASP A 182 -19.95 -4.29 -21.41
CA ASP A 182 -19.45 -4.79 -22.70
C ASP A 182 -18.90 -6.22 -22.54
N THR A 183 -19.29 -7.11 -23.44
CA THR A 183 -18.93 -8.54 -23.44
C THR A 183 -17.85 -8.89 -24.46
N SER A 184 -17.27 -7.89 -25.14
CA SER A 184 -16.11 -8.08 -26.01
C SER A 184 -14.88 -8.49 -25.19
N ASP A 185 -13.82 -8.97 -25.86
CA ASP A 185 -12.59 -9.44 -25.22
C ASP A 185 -11.93 -8.41 -24.31
N ILE A 186 -12.09 -7.11 -24.57
CA ILE A 186 -11.53 -6.01 -23.77
C ILE A 186 -12.48 -5.52 -22.67
N GLY A 187 -13.73 -5.97 -22.63
CA GLY A 187 -14.73 -5.62 -21.62
C GLY A 187 -14.70 -6.53 -20.39
N THR A 188 -15.86 -7.06 -19.98
CA THR A 188 -15.98 -7.95 -18.82
C THR A 188 -15.09 -9.18 -18.89
N PRO A 189 -14.85 -9.84 -20.04
CA PRO A 189 -13.90 -10.93 -20.13
C PRO A 189 -12.46 -10.57 -19.75
N ALA A 190 -12.03 -9.34 -20.01
CA ALA A 190 -10.71 -8.88 -19.57
C ALA A 190 -10.60 -8.78 -18.04
N ILE A 191 -11.67 -8.36 -17.36
CA ILE A 191 -11.74 -8.36 -15.89
C ILE A 191 -11.65 -9.79 -15.35
N ASP A 192 -12.32 -10.74 -15.99
CA ASP A 192 -12.24 -12.16 -15.61
C ASP A 192 -10.84 -12.73 -15.78
N LYS A 193 -10.15 -12.39 -16.87
CA LYS A 193 -8.75 -12.76 -17.10
C LYS A 193 -7.82 -12.16 -16.04
N LEU A 194 -8.07 -10.91 -15.63
CA LEU A 194 -7.31 -10.26 -14.56
C LEU A 194 -7.49 -11.00 -13.23
N VAL A 195 -8.72 -11.31 -12.84
CA VAL A 195 -9.00 -12.05 -11.61
C VAL A 195 -8.39 -13.46 -11.64
N ALA A 196 -8.46 -14.16 -12.77
CA ALA A 196 -7.81 -15.45 -12.97
C ALA A 196 -6.28 -15.35 -12.83
N ALA A 197 -5.68 -14.28 -13.35
CA ALA A 197 -4.24 -14.03 -13.20
C ALA A 197 -3.87 -13.73 -11.73
N LEU A 198 -4.68 -12.98 -11.00
CA LEU A 198 -4.48 -12.76 -9.56
C LEU A 198 -4.55 -14.08 -8.78
N ASP A 199 -5.54 -14.93 -9.08
CA ASP A 199 -5.71 -16.22 -8.42
C ASP A 199 -4.54 -17.18 -8.66
N SER A 200 -3.96 -17.17 -9.87
CA SER A 200 -2.92 -18.13 -10.27
C SER A 200 -1.49 -17.63 -10.04
N TYR A 201 -1.23 -16.35 -10.22
CA TYR A 201 0.13 -15.77 -10.18
C TYR A 201 0.55 -15.34 -8.77
N ILE A 202 -0.38 -14.79 -7.98
CA ILE A 202 -0.10 -14.43 -6.59
C ILE A 202 -0.31 -15.66 -5.71
N PRO A 203 0.72 -16.22 -5.07
CA PRO A 203 0.55 -17.36 -4.18
C PRO A 203 -0.29 -16.97 -2.95
N GLU A 204 -0.86 -17.96 -2.27
CA GLU A 204 -1.52 -17.72 -0.98
C GLU A 204 -0.47 -17.22 0.03
N PRO A 205 -0.67 -16.02 0.62
CA PRO A 205 0.34 -15.43 1.48
C PRO A 205 0.50 -16.20 2.80
N GLU A 206 1.73 -16.45 3.19
CA GLU A 206 2.03 -16.92 4.54
C GLU A 206 1.78 -15.79 5.55
N ARG A 207 0.99 -16.07 6.56
CA ARG A 207 0.61 -15.09 7.59
C ARG A 207 1.40 -15.30 8.87
N ALA A 208 2.05 -14.26 9.36
CA ALA A 208 2.79 -14.27 10.62
C ALA A 208 1.84 -14.26 11.85
N ILE A 209 1.00 -15.29 11.97
CA ILE A 209 -0.05 -15.39 13.01
C ILE A 209 0.57 -15.60 14.39
N ASP A 210 1.68 -16.33 14.50
CA ASP A 210 2.33 -16.69 15.77
C ASP A 210 3.14 -15.55 16.40
N GLY A 211 3.30 -14.43 15.68
CA GLY A 211 4.00 -13.24 16.19
C GLY A 211 3.20 -12.44 17.20
N ALA A 212 3.86 -11.55 17.94
CA ALA A 212 3.19 -10.56 18.77
C ALA A 212 2.36 -9.60 17.89
N PHE A 213 1.10 -9.33 18.27
CA PHE A 213 0.21 -8.46 17.51
C PHE A 213 0.84 -7.10 17.21
N LEU A 214 0.76 -6.69 15.96
CA LEU A 214 1.18 -5.37 15.48
C LEU A 214 0.33 -4.95 14.28
N MET A 215 -0.22 -3.75 14.36
CA MET A 215 -1.00 -3.12 13.30
C MET A 215 -0.59 -1.66 13.14
N PRO A 216 0.04 -1.25 12.03
CA PRO A 216 0.24 0.16 11.70
C PRO A 216 -1.10 0.88 11.56
N ILE A 217 -1.22 2.06 12.15
CA ILE A 217 -2.45 2.87 12.09
C ILE A 217 -2.43 3.69 10.81
N GLU A 218 -3.44 3.50 9.99
CA GLU A 218 -3.63 4.19 8.71
C GLU A 218 -4.55 5.41 8.87
N ASP A 219 -5.73 5.19 9.46
CA ASP A 219 -6.72 6.24 9.70
C ASP A 219 -7.33 6.15 11.09
N VAL A 220 -7.87 7.28 11.54
CA VAL A 220 -8.51 7.42 12.85
C VAL A 220 -9.87 8.07 12.69
N PHE A 221 -10.92 7.41 13.17
CA PHE A 221 -12.30 7.87 13.10
C PHE A 221 -12.92 7.96 14.48
N SER A 222 -13.83 8.91 14.65
CA SER A 222 -14.77 8.96 15.78
C SER A 222 -16.13 8.44 15.34
N ILE A 223 -16.66 7.45 16.05
CA ILE A 223 -18.02 6.96 15.82
C ILE A 223 -18.88 7.36 17.00
N SER A 224 -19.92 8.16 16.72
CA SER A 224 -20.86 8.60 17.77
C SER A 224 -21.44 7.40 18.53
N GLY A 225 -21.35 7.44 19.87
CA GLY A 225 -21.83 6.38 20.75
C GLY A 225 -20.96 5.11 20.81
N ARG A 226 -19.87 5.01 20.03
CA ARG A 226 -19.00 3.83 20.02
C ARG A 226 -17.55 4.13 20.39
N GLY A 227 -17.09 5.37 20.20
CA GLY A 227 -15.73 5.81 20.54
C GLY A 227 -14.81 5.95 19.32
N THR A 228 -13.51 5.83 19.56
CA THR A 228 -12.48 5.97 18.54
C THR A 228 -12.21 4.62 17.88
N VAL A 229 -12.13 4.64 16.55
CA VAL A 229 -11.76 3.51 15.70
C VAL A 229 -10.47 3.85 14.98
N VAL A 230 -9.50 2.95 15.05
CA VAL A 230 -8.28 3.00 14.25
C VAL A 230 -8.32 1.92 13.18
N THR A 231 -7.92 2.23 11.98
CA THR A 231 -7.89 1.29 10.86
C THR A 231 -6.46 0.98 10.45
N GLY A 232 -6.27 -0.20 9.90
CA GLY A 232 -5.01 -0.64 9.34
C GLY A 232 -5.02 -2.11 8.96
N ARG A 233 -3.95 -2.55 8.30
CA ARG A 233 -3.69 -3.96 8.09
C ARG A 233 -2.89 -4.52 9.26
N ILE A 234 -3.32 -5.64 9.81
CA ILE A 234 -2.54 -6.36 10.81
C ILE A 234 -1.30 -6.94 10.15
N GLU A 235 -0.13 -6.48 10.59
CA GLU A 235 1.17 -6.90 10.04
C GLU A 235 1.53 -8.29 10.54
N ARG A 236 1.31 -8.56 11.84
CA ARG A 236 1.56 -9.85 12.49
C ARG A 236 0.67 -10.08 13.71
N GLY A 237 0.57 -11.34 14.10
CA GLY A 237 -0.13 -11.77 15.30
C GLY A 237 -1.65 -11.77 15.17
N ILE A 238 -2.28 -11.86 16.31
CA ILE A 238 -3.74 -11.89 16.48
C ILE A 238 -4.12 -10.88 17.56
N VAL A 239 -5.24 -10.18 17.36
CA VAL A 239 -5.88 -9.32 18.36
C VAL A 239 -7.32 -9.78 18.61
N LYS A 240 -7.71 -9.87 19.87
CA LYS A 240 -9.07 -10.27 20.29
C LYS A 240 -9.79 -9.12 20.99
N VAL A 241 -11.10 -9.13 20.89
CA VAL A 241 -11.93 -8.22 21.68
C VAL A 241 -11.69 -8.48 23.17
N GLY A 242 -11.48 -7.41 23.94
CA GLY A 242 -11.17 -7.45 25.37
C GLY A 242 -9.67 -7.41 25.71
N GLU A 243 -8.78 -7.54 24.74
CA GLU A 243 -7.34 -7.48 24.99
C GLU A 243 -6.85 -6.06 25.25
N GLU A 244 -5.87 -5.93 26.16
CA GLU A 244 -5.10 -4.69 26.36
C GLU A 244 -4.01 -4.60 25.28
N VAL A 245 -3.91 -3.41 24.67
CA VAL A 245 -2.93 -3.10 23.64
C VAL A 245 -2.25 -1.77 23.94
N GLU A 246 -1.12 -1.52 23.28
CA GLU A 246 -0.39 -0.26 23.35
C GLU A 246 -0.45 0.48 22.02
N ILE A 247 -0.47 1.81 22.10
CA ILE A 247 -0.32 2.74 20.99
C ILE A 247 1.09 3.30 21.09
N VAL A 248 1.95 3.03 20.10
CA VAL A 248 3.39 3.30 20.15
C VAL A 248 3.83 4.15 18.96
N GLY A 249 4.72 5.09 19.21
CA GLY A 249 5.32 5.98 18.20
C GLY A 249 4.78 7.40 18.26
N ILE A 250 5.55 8.35 17.73
CA ILE A 250 5.26 9.78 17.62
C ILE A 250 5.06 10.48 18.96
N ARG A 251 4.25 9.91 19.83
CA ARG A 251 3.90 10.41 21.18
C ARG A 251 4.29 9.40 22.25
N ASP A 252 4.07 9.77 23.51
CA ASP A 252 4.24 8.85 24.63
C ASP A 252 3.35 7.62 24.44
N THR A 253 3.90 6.45 24.77
CA THR A 253 3.18 5.18 24.68
C THR A 253 1.96 5.18 25.59
N ALA A 254 0.81 4.89 25.03
CA ALA A 254 -0.46 4.82 25.73
C ALA A 254 -1.04 3.39 25.71
N LYS A 255 -1.76 3.02 26.77
CA LYS A 255 -2.48 1.74 26.87
C LYS A 255 -3.95 1.94 26.62
N THR A 256 -4.58 0.97 25.99
CA THR A 256 -6.02 0.95 25.75
C THR A 256 -6.52 -0.49 25.66
N THR A 257 -7.84 -0.66 25.62
CA THR A 257 -8.48 -1.99 25.50
C THR A 257 -9.28 -2.03 24.20
N VAL A 258 -9.16 -3.13 23.48
CA VAL A 258 -9.94 -3.39 22.27
C VAL A 258 -11.37 -3.73 22.65
N THR A 259 -12.34 -2.96 22.19
CA THR A 259 -13.77 -3.18 22.45
C THR A 259 -14.53 -3.76 21.27
N GLY A 260 -13.90 -3.80 20.09
CA GLY A 260 -14.47 -4.39 18.89
C GLY A 260 -13.46 -4.46 17.77
N VAL A 261 -13.63 -5.43 16.89
CA VAL A 261 -12.85 -5.59 15.66
C VAL A 261 -13.85 -5.76 14.52
N GLU A 262 -13.66 -5.00 13.46
CA GLU A 262 -14.53 -5.01 12.28
C GLU A 262 -13.69 -5.09 11.00
N MET A 263 -14.20 -5.84 10.02
CA MET A 263 -13.65 -5.89 8.67
C MET A 263 -14.81 -5.73 7.68
N PHE A 264 -14.72 -4.73 6.77
CA PHE A 264 -15.78 -4.41 5.81
C PHE A 264 -17.17 -4.28 6.45
N ARG A 265 -17.24 -3.55 7.59
CA ARG A 265 -18.45 -3.33 8.38
C ARG A 265 -19.06 -4.58 9.04
N LYS A 266 -18.42 -5.76 8.93
CA LYS A 266 -18.79 -6.99 9.60
C LYS A 266 -17.98 -7.18 10.87
N LEU A 267 -18.59 -7.76 11.90
CA LEU A 267 -17.94 -8.01 13.20
C LEU A 267 -17.00 -9.21 13.12
N LEU A 268 -15.85 -9.08 13.78
CA LEU A 268 -14.91 -10.17 14.03
C LEU A 268 -14.75 -10.40 15.52
N ASP A 269 -14.64 -11.66 15.94
CA ASP A 269 -14.27 -12.02 17.32
C ASP A 269 -12.77 -11.75 17.54
N GLN A 270 -11.98 -11.90 16.49
CA GLN A 270 -10.54 -11.58 16.45
C GLN A 270 -10.10 -11.16 15.06
N GLY A 271 -9.11 -10.27 14.99
CA GLY A 271 -8.35 -9.95 13.79
C GLY A 271 -7.02 -10.70 13.80
N GLN A 272 -6.50 -11.05 12.62
CA GLN A 272 -5.23 -11.76 12.45
C GLN A 272 -4.39 -11.15 11.35
N ALA A 273 -3.10 -11.49 11.34
CA ALA A 273 -2.16 -11.04 10.32
C ALA A 273 -2.75 -11.15 8.91
N GLY A 274 -2.65 -10.08 8.13
CA GLY A 274 -3.22 -9.94 6.80
C GLY A 274 -4.61 -9.31 6.74
N ASP A 275 -5.35 -9.22 7.84
CA ASP A 275 -6.67 -8.59 7.86
C ASP A 275 -6.56 -7.06 7.82
N ASN A 276 -7.39 -6.43 7.00
CA ASN A 276 -7.63 -4.98 7.05
C ASN A 276 -8.81 -4.72 7.97
N VAL A 277 -8.55 -4.16 9.13
CA VAL A 277 -9.55 -4.05 10.20
C VAL A 277 -9.70 -2.64 10.73
N GLY A 278 -10.89 -2.35 11.26
CA GLY A 278 -11.12 -1.26 12.17
C GLY A 278 -11.16 -1.80 13.60
N VAL A 279 -10.34 -1.26 14.48
CA VAL A 279 -10.26 -1.64 15.89
C VAL A 279 -10.83 -0.52 16.75
N LEU A 280 -11.85 -0.85 17.56
CA LEU A 280 -12.47 0.07 18.49
C LEU A 280 -11.68 0.10 19.79
N LEU A 281 -11.35 1.30 20.26
CA LEU A 281 -10.52 1.52 21.44
C LEU A 281 -11.34 2.15 22.59
N ARG A 282 -11.15 1.62 23.81
CA ARG A 282 -11.81 2.11 25.01
C ARG A 282 -11.11 3.35 25.56
N GLY A 283 -11.87 4.41 25.83
CA GLY A 283 -11.35 5.58 26.54
C GLY A 283 -10.32 6.43 25.78
N THR A 284 -10.04 6.08 24.53
CA THR A 284 -9.11 6.80 23.67
C THR A 284 -9.91 7.84 22.88
N LYS A 285 -9.52 9.12 22.96
CA LYS A 285 -10.08 10.17 22.12
C LYS A 285 -9.42 10.16 20.75
N ARG A 286 -10.10 10.71 19.74
CA ARG A 286 -9.55 10.80 18.39
C ARG A 286 -8.20 11.52 18.35
N ASP A 287 -8.05 12.58 19.17
CA ASP A 287 -6.83 13.40 19.20
C ASP A 287 -5.69 12.79 20.02
N ASP A 288 -5.93 11.68 20.73
CA ASP A 288 -4.91 10.93 21.47
C ASP A 288 -4.13 9.94 20.59
N VAL A 289 -4.60 9.68 19.39
CA VAL A 289 -4.04 8.70 18.44
C VAL A 289 -3.98 9.33 17.05
N GLU A 290 -2.92 8.99 16.31
CA GLU A 290 -2.74 9.50 14.95
C GLU A 290 -2.12 8.48 14.01
N ARG A 291 -2.29 8.71 12.72
CA ARG A 291 -1.65 7.96 11.65
C ARG A 291 -0.13 7.93 11.86
N GLY A 292 0.48 6.78 11.65
CA GLY A 292 1.92 6.56 11.81
C GLY A 292 2.32 5.94 13.13
N GLN A 293 1.44 5.96 14.14
CA GLN A 293 1.59 5.11 15.32
C GLN A 293 1.24 3.67 14.97
N VAL A 294 1.63 2.75 15.82
CA VAL A 294 1.21 1.34 15.73
C VAL A 294 0.38 0.95 16.94
N LEU A 295 -0.60 0.07 16.69
CA LEU A 295 -1.31 -0.65 17.74
C LEU A 295 -0.62 -2.00 17.89
N CYS A 296 -0.24 -2.38 19.11
CA CYS A 296 0.55 -3.58 19.32
C CYS A 296 0.24 -4.27 20.66
N LYS A 297 0.71 -5.51 20.79
CA LYS A 297 0.74 -6.20 22.08
C LYS A 297 1.64 -5.44 23.05
N ALA A 298 1.19 -5.25 24.28
CA ALA A 298 1.93 -4.50 25.28
C ALA A 298 3.40 -4.99 25.42
N GLY A 299 4.33 -4.02 25.33
CA GLY A 299 5.76 -4.26 25.45
C GLY A 299 6.44 -4.95 24.27
N SER A 300 5.72 -5.22 23.16
CA SER A 300 6.28 -5.98 22.02
C SER A 300 7.13 -5.15 21.07
N ILE A 301 6.94 -3.84 21.04
CA ILE A 301 7.75 -2.90 20.25
C ILE A 301 7.89 -1.58 21.01
N LYS A 302 8.97 -0.85 20.76
CA LYS A 302 9.26 0.42 21.42
C LYS A 302 9.44 1.54 20.41
N PRO A 303 9.21 2.81 20.81
CA PRO A 303 9.53 3.97 19.98
C PRO A 303 11.02 4.28 20.06
N HIS A 304 11.61 4.66 18.92
CA HIS A 304 13.03 4.98 18.80
C HIS A 304 13.26 6.18 17.92
N THR A 305 14.33 6.93 18.21
CA THR A 305 14.73 8.11 17.44
C THR A 305 16.05 7.92 16.72
N LYS A 306 16.90 6.96 17.16
CA LYS A 306 18.22 6.75 16.56
C LYS A 306 18.45 5.29 16.18
N PHE A 307 18.99 5.09 14.99
CA PHE A 307 19.29 3.77 14.46
C PHE A 307 20.44 3.80 13.46
N GLU A 308 21.06 2.64 13.25
CA GLU A 308 21.97 2.37 12.14
C GLU A 308 21.18 1.79 10.98
N ALA A 309 21.46 2.24 9.77
CA ALA A 309 20.76 1.85 8.57
C ALA A 309 21.73 1.38 7.49
N GLU A 310 21.31 0.36 6.74
CA GLU A 310 21.89 0.04 5.44
C GLU A 310 21.02 0.72 4.38
N VAL A 311 21.61 1.60 3.57
CA VAL A 311 20.88 2.46 2.63
C VAL A 311 21.47 2.31 1.24
N TYR A 312 20.60 2.14 0.27
CA TYR A 312 20.88 2.30 -1.14
C TYR A 312 20.39 3.67 -1.62
N VAL A 313 21.28 4.46 -2.21
CA VAL A 313 20.97 5.77 -2.77
C VAL A 313 20.69 5.60 -4.26
N LEU A 314 19.46 5.93 -4.68
CA LEU A 314 19.05 5.78 -6.08
C LEU A 314 19.96 6.58 -7.01
N SER A 315 20.35 5.97 -8.13
CA SER A 315 21.05 6.62 -9.21
C SER A 315 20.16 7.66 -9.91
N LYS A 316 20.79 8.52 -10.70
CA LYS A 316 20.08 9.48 -11.54
C LYS A 316 19.11 8.80 -12.51
N ASP A 317 19.52 7.68 -13.10
CA ASP A 317 18.72 6.95 -14.10
C ASP A 317 17.50 6.27 -13.46
N GLU A 318 17.57 5.96 -12.18
CA GLU A 318 16.45 5.46 -11.36
C GLU A 318 15.53 6.59 -10.87
N GLY A 319 15.76 7.84 -11.25
CA GLY A 319 14.99 9.00 -10.80
C GLY A 319 15.44 9.60 -9.48
N GLY A 320 16.57 9.17 -8.95
CA GLY A 320 17.17 9.67 -7.72
C GLY A 320 17.82 11.04 -7.83
N ARG A 321 18.73 11.33 -6.91
CA ARG A 321 19.50 12.58 -6.89
C ARG A 321 20.47 12.65 -8.08
N HIS A 322 20.80 13.88 -8.48
CA HIS A 322 21.82 14.15 -9.49
C HIS A 322 23.16 14.56 -8.85
N THR A 323 23.16 14.87 -7.57
CA THR A 323 24.30 15.37 -6.80
C THR A 323 24.49 14.53 -5.55
N PRO A 324 25.72 14.43 -5.02
CA PRO A 324 25.96 13.76 -3.75
C PRO A 324 25.26 14.48 -2.59
N PHE A 325 25.12 13.79 -1.47
CA PHE A 325 24.78 14.42 -0.20
C PHE A 325 25.92 14.25 0.81
N PHE A 326 25.93 15.13 1.79
CA PHE A 326 26.98 15.24 2.78
C PHE A 326 26.45 14.91 4.18
N ASN A 327 27.36 14.81 5.14
CA ASN A 327 27.01 14.64 6.54
C ASN A 327 26.00 15.72 6.99
N GLY A 328 25.01 15.32 7.80
CA GLY A 328 23.94 16.21 8.23
C GLY A 328 22.79 16.37 7.23
N TYR A 329 22.76 15.61 6.13
CA TYR A 329 21.63 15.57 5.20
C TYR A 329 20.31 15.25 5.91
N ARG A 330 19.24 15.98 5.61
CA ARG A 330 17.97 15.92 6.34
C ARG A 330 16.76 15.68 5.44
N PRO A 331 16.61 14.47 4.88
CA PRO A 331 15.45 14.07 4.09
C PRO A 331 14.28 13.61 4.96
N GLN A 332 13.18 13.20 4.29
CA GLN A 332 12.04 12.52 4.89
C GLN A 332 12.25 11.00 4.84
N PHE A 333 12.06 10.34 5.97
CA PHE A 333 12.08 8.89 6.12
C PHE A 333 10.66 8.36 6.23
N TYR A 334 10.27 7.48 5.32
CA TYR A 334 8.94 6.90 5.25
C TYR A 334 8.93 5.52 5.89
N PHE A 335 8.30 5.40 7.05
CA PHE A 335 8.11 4.15 7.77
C PHE A 335 6.64 3.77 7.81
N ARG A 336 6.28 2.56 7.41
CA ARG A 336 4.88 2.07 7.43
C ARG A 336 3.89 3.12 6.90
N THR A 337 3.15 3.78 7.80
CA THR A 337 2.07 4.71 7.44
C THR A 337 2.41 6.19 7.63
N THR A 338 3.67 6.52 7.95
CA THR A 338 4.09 7.91 8.20
C THR A 338 5.45 8.24 7.64
N ASP A 339 5.75 9.51 7.59
CA ASP A 339 7.07 10.05 7.32
C ASP A 339 7.57 10.92 8.47
N VAL A 340 8.86 10.96 8.65
CA VAL A 340 9.53 11.77 9.67
C VAL A 340 10.85 12.29 9.12
N THR A 341 11.18 13.53 9.45
CA THR A 341 12.48 14.11 9.11
C THR A 341 13.57 13.46 9.95
N GLY A 342 14.66 13.08 9.31
CA GLY A 342 15.84 12.54 9.99
C GLY A 342 17.13 13.16 9.48
N ALA A 343 18.12 13.28 10.36
CA ALA A 343 19.46 13.70 10.00
C ALA A 343 20.36 12.47 9.78
N CYS A 344 21.05 12.45 8.65
CA CYS A 344 22.01 11.41 8.30
C CYS A 344 23.39 11.75 8.87
N ASP A 345 23.98 10.80 9.59
CA ASP A 345 25.34 10.88 10.11
C ASP A 345 26.19 9.80 9.45
N LEU A 346 27.11 10.27 8.59
CA LEU A 346 27.95 9.39 7.77
C LEU A 346 29.08 8.77 8.60
N PRO A 347 29.54 7.56 8.22
CA PRO A 347 30.67 6.92 8.88
C PRO A 347 31.95 7.78 8.79
N GLU A 348 32.84 7.60 9.76
CA GLU A 348 34.13 8.26 9.76
C GLU A 348 34.91 7.96 8.47
N GLY A 349 35.47 9.00 7.86
CA GLY A 349 36.19 8.90 6.57
C GLY A 349 35.34 8.96 5.32
N ILE A 350 34.01 9.01 5.44
CA ILE A 350 33.11 9.24 4.31
C ILE A 350 32.62 10.68 4.35
N GLU A 351 33.09 11.50 3.40
CA GLU A 351 32.72 12.92 3.30
C GLU A 351 31.38 13.11 2.58
N MET A 352 31.10 12.27 1.58
CA MET A 352 29.88 12.34 0.75
C MET A 352 29.43 10.97 0.28
N VAL A 353 28.15 10.88 -0.09
CA VAL A 353 27.54 9.70 -0.70
C VAL A 353 27.00 10.09 -2.09
N MET A 354 27.42 9.32 -3.09
CA MET A 354 27.03 9.54 -4.48
C MET A 354 25.71 8.82 -4.81
N PRO A 355 24.92 9.33 -5.76
CA PRO A 355 23.84 8.54 -6.35
C PRO A 355 24.35 7.20 -6.89
N GLY A 356 23.67 6.10 -6.55
CA GLY A 356 24.07 4.73 -6.87
C GLY A 356 24.88 4.01 -5.78
N ASP A 357 25.29 4.72 -4.74
CA ASP A 357 26.08 4.13 -3.64
C ASP A 357 25.20 3.35 -2.64
N ASN A 358 25.84 2.34 -2.03
CA ASN A 358 25.37 1.75 -0.76
C ASN A 358 26.16 2.35 0.38
N VAL A 359 25.48 2.70 1.47
CA VAL A 359 26.10 3.30 2.64
C VAL A 359 25.47 2.79 3.93
N ASN A 360 26.31 2.50 4.92
CA ASN A 360 25.88 2.30 6.29
C ASN A 360 25.99 3.64 7.03
N MET A 361 24.88 4.12 7.55
CA MET A 361 24.86 5.41 8.25
C MET A 361 24.01 5.37 9.50
N LYS A 362 24.25 6.31 10.40
CA LYS A 362 23.37 6.56 11.53
C LYS A 362 22.32 7.58 11.15
N VAL A 363 21.11 7.40 11.65
CA VAL A 363 20.00 8.32 11.43
C VAL A 363 19.43 8.75 12.77
N SER A 364 19.21 10.06 12.91
CA SER A 364 18.53 10.66 14.06
C SER A 364 17.24 11.32 13.61
N LEU A 365 16.10 10.76 14.03
CA LEU A 365 14.76 11.24 13.70
C LEU A 365 14.33 12.38 14.63
N ILE A 366 13.52 13.30 14.13
CA ILE A 366 12.94 14.40 14.95
C ILE A 366 11.78 13.96 15.84
N ALA A 367 11.19 12.79 15.56
CA ALA A 367 10.11 12.20 16.36
C ALA A 367 10.33 10.69 16.49
N PRO A 368 9.93 10.07 17.62
CA PRO A 368 10.09 8.65 17.82
C PRO A 368 9.15 7.84 16.92
N ILE A 369 9.64 6.75 16.36
CA ILE A 369 8.88 5.82 15.53
C ILE A 369 8.92 4.43 16.18
N ALA A 370 7.80 3.71 16.18
CA ALA A 370 7.76 2.30 16.57
C ALA A 370 8.66 1.50 15.61
N MET A 371 9.77 1.00 16.13
CA MET A 371 10.88 0.49 15.32
C MET A 371 11.44 -0.80 15.87
N GLU A 372 11.90 -1.64 14.96
CA GLU A 372 12.67 -2.86 15.23
C GLU A 372 13.68 -3.08 14.11
N GLU A 373 14.67 -3.91 14.34
CA GLU A 373 15.64 -4.32 13.33
C GLU A 373 14.93 -5.03 12.17
N GLY A 374 15.38 -4.79 10.95
CA GLY A 374 14.75 -5.29 9.72
C GLY A 374 13.63 -4.42 9.16
N LEU A 375 13.21 -3.36 9.87
CA LEU A 375 12.19 -2.45 9.36
C LEU A 375 12.71 -1.70 8.13
N ARG A 376 11.99 -1.81 7.01
CA ARG A 376 12.29 -1.12 5.76
C ARG A 376 11.73 0.29 5.75
N PHE A 377 12.41 1.18 5.03
CA PHE A 377 11.97 2.56 4.83
C PHE A 377 12.40 3.09 3.46
N ALA A 378 11.67 4.09 2.98
CA ALA A 378 12.06 4.89 1.82
C ALA A 378 12.56 6.26 2.28
N ILE A 379 13.46 6.86 1.49
CA ILE A 379 13.98 8.21 1.71
C ILE A 379 13.50 9.09 0.57
N ARG A 380 12.89 10.22 0.90
CA ARG A 380 12.37 11.19 -0.07
C ARG A 380 12.85 12.61 0.21
N GLU A 381 13.06 13.34 -0.85
CA GLU A 381 13.42 14.76 -0.84
C GLU A 381 12.75 15.48 -2.01
N GLY A 382 12.11 16.63 -1.74
CA GLY A 382 11.54 17.47 -2.79
C GLY A 382 10.57 16.75 -3.74
N GLY A 383 9.75 15.83 -3.20
CA GLY A 383 8.78 15.05 -3.98
C GLY A 383 9.36 13.86 -4.75
N ARG A 384 10.64 13.53 -4.56
CA ARG A 384 11.31 12.39 -5.22
C ARG A 384 11.74 11.34 -4.20
N THR A 385 11.67 10.08 -4.56
CA THR A 385 12.35 9.02 -3.84
C THR A 385 13.83 9.06 -4.21
N VAL A 386 14.69 9.20 -3.20
CA VAL A 386 16.14 9.33 -3.38
C VAL A 386 16.92 8.15 -2.83
N GLY A 387 16.28 7.30 -2.07
CA GLY A 387 16.92 6.11 -1.52
C GLY A 387 15.93 5.23 -0.79
N ALA A 388 16.44 4.09 -0.37
CA ALA A 388 15.73 3.14 0.46
C ALA A 388 16.72 2.43 1.37
N GLY A 389 16.21 1.93 2.48
CA GLY A 389 17.06 1.25 3.43
C GLY A 389 16.31 0.33 4.38
N VAL A 390 17.08 -0.29 5.22
CA VAL A 390 16.61 -1.16 6.30
C VAL A 390 17.27 -0.75 7.61
N VAL A 391 16.52 -0.80 8.70
CA VAL A 391 17.08 -0.62 10.07
C VAL A 391 17.96 -1.82 10.39
N ALA A 392 19.26 -1.61 10.42
CA ALA A 392 20.23 -2.65 10.76
C ALA A 392 20.35 -2.84 12.27
N LYS A 393 20.29 -1.73 13.03
CA LYS A 393 20.38 -1.75 14.48
C LYS A 393 19.68 -0.55 15.10
N VAL A 394 18.92 -0.77 16.13
CA VAL A 394 18.33 0.28 16.96
C VAL A 394 19.32 0.77 17.99
N ILE A 395 19.46 2.09 18.18
CA ILE A 395 20.40 2.72 19.11
C ILE A 395 19.65 3.32 20.31
N GLU A 396 18.64 4.18 20.06
CA GLU A 396 17.90 4.92 21.09
C GLU A 396 16.45 5.16 20.67
#